data_1ec5358385aa3e34bbec519547a81144
#
_entry.id   1ec5358385aa3e34bbec519547a81144
#
_cell.length_a   1.000
_cell.length_b   1.000
_cell.length_c   1.000
_cell.angle_alpha   90.00
_cell.angle_beta   90.00
_cell.angle_gamma   90.00
#
_symmetry.space_group_name_H-M   'P 1'
#
loop_
_entity.id
_entity.type
_entity.pdbx_description
1 polymer ?
#
loop_
_entity_poly.entity_id
_entity_poly.type
_entity_poly.pdbx_seq_one_letter_code
_entity_poly.pdbx_strand_id
1 'polypeptide(L)'
;SILSAGETEAMMEHYAQGDTSEDEKLSGKQKAVLVVFALTFVVMILSVIPWDGLFGEEWHEAVFGWSAFLTGDPLGFWWFGHLAMWFFMSAIVIGLIGGLDEKGIVDAFIAGSADIISVVLIIAVARGASVILFSTGLGEVILQSSANFLRGVPAFVYAPLSYLLYLLLSFLIPSTSGLASASMGIMGPLTAQIGFNPAVMVMIFSAASGVINLFT
;
A
#
# COMPACT_ATOMS: atom_id res chain seq x y z
N SER A 1 -20.45 -23.65 7.43
CA SER A 1 -21.41 -24.56 6.79
C SER A 1 -21.46 -24.21 5.32
N ILE A 2 -21.12 -25.15 4.48
CA ILE A 2 -21.15 -25.02 3.02
C ILE A 2 -22.63 -24.91 2.64
N LEU A 3 -23.02 -23.84 1.97
CA LEU A 3 -24.36 -23.66 1.42
C LEU A 3 -24.74 -24.89 0.57
N SER A 4 -25.96 -25.35 0.70
CA SER A 4 -26.45 -26.45 -0.14
C SER A 4 -26.52 -26.01 -1.61
N ALA A 5 -26.41 -26.96 -2.56
CA ALA A 5 -26.46 -26.64 -3.98
C ALA A 5 -27.71 -25.83 -4.36
N GLY A 6 -28.86 -26.12 -3.71
CA GLY A 6 -30.12 -25.41 -3.92
C GLY A 6 -30.11 -23.95 -3.41
N GLU A 7 -29.40 -23.66 -2.30
CA GLU A 7 -29.26 -22.28 -1.79
C GLU A 7 -28.33 -21.48 -2.69
N THR A 8 -27.30 -22.10 -3.26
CA THR A 8 -26.40 -21.46 -4.22
C THR A 8 -27.13 -21.14 -5.53
N GLU A 9 -27.99 -22.08 -6.01
CA GLU A 9 -28.78 -21.91 -7.23
C GLU A 9 -29.85 -20.81 -7.05
N ALA A 10 -30.56 -20.79 -5.91
CA ALA A 10 -31.53 -19.75 -5.57
C ALA A 10 -30.86 -18.36 -5.42
N MET A 11 -29.63 -18.30 -4.87
CA MET A 11 -28.87 -17.07 -4.77
C MET A 11 -28.37 -16.59 -6.14
N MET A 12 -27.91 -17.51 -7.00
CA MET A 12 -27.51 -17.18 -8.38
C MET A 12 -28.72 -16.73 -9.22
N GLU A 13 -29.88 -17.32 -9.04
CA GLU A 13 -31.13 -16.94 -9.70
C GLU A 13 -31.61 -15.55 -9.21
N HIS A 14 -31.48 -15.25 -7.93
CA HIS A 14 -31.77 -13.93 -7.36
C HIS A 14 -30.80 -12.84 -7.91
N TYR A 15 -29.52 -13.15 -8.07
CA TYR A 15 -28.56 -12.25 -8.72
C TYR A 15 -28.74 -12.15 -10.25
N ALA A 16 -29.20 -13.21 -10.90
CA ALA A 16 -29.51 -13.21 -12.34
C ALA A 16 -30.85 -12.53 -12.67
N GLN A 17 -31.80 -12.56 -11.73
CA GLN A 17 -33.07 -11.81 -11.81
C GLN A 17 -32.98 -10.41 -11.23
N GLY A 18 -31.83 -10.01 -10.68
CA GLY A 18 -31.52 -8.64 -10.26
C GLY A 18 -31.73 -7.73 -11.46
N ASP A 19 -32.85 -7.03 -11.39
CA ASP A 19 -33.45 -6.13 -12.35
C ASP A 19 -32.39 -5.27 -13.06
N THR A 20 -32.12 -5.62 -14.31
CA THR A 20 -31.45 -4.74 -15.27
C THR A 20 -32.44 -3.68 -15.74
N SER A 21 -33.01 -2.93 -14.81
CA SER A 21 -33.70 -1.70 -15.13
C SER A 21 -32.63 -0.66 -15.44
N GLU A 22 -32.36 -0.46 -16.72
CA GLU A 22 -31.41 0.49 -17.31
C GLU A 22 -31.64 1.97 -16.91
N ASP A 23 -32.53 2.28 -15.95
CA ASP A 23 -32.95 3.64 -15.59
C ASP A 23 -33.04 3.92 -14.08
N GLU A 24 -32.41 3.16 -13.20
CA GLU A 24 -32.40 3.51 -11.79
C GLU A 24 -31.46 4.69 -11.52
N LYS A 25 -31.98 5.91 -11.72
CA LYS A 25 -31.26 7.15 -11.45
C LYS A 25 -30.89 7.19 -9.98
N LEU A 26 -29.57 7.21 -9.72
CA LEU A 26 -29.03 7.37 -8.37
C LEU A 26 -29.78 8.48 -7.60
N SER A 27 -30.22 8.15 -6.40
CA SER A 27 -30.87 9.10 -5.50
C SER A 27 -29.90 10.24 -5.14
N GLY A 28 -30.40 11.37 -4.71
CA GLY A 28 -29.59 12.50 -4.27
C GLY A 28 -28.58 12.11 -3.17
N LYS A 29 -28.99 11.25 -2.24
CA LYS A 29 -28.12 10.72 -1.16
C LYS A 29 -27.00 9.84 -1.71
N GLN A 30 -27.30 8.93 -2.63
CA GLN A 30 -26.30 8.07 -3.26
C GLN A 30 -25.26 8.87 -4.06
N LYS A 31 -25.69 9.91 -4.78
CA LYS A 31 -24.78 10.84 -5.45
C LYS A 31 -23.88 11.57 -4.47
N ALA A 32 -24.43 12.07 -3.35
CA ALA A 32 -23.64 12.74 -2.32
C ALA A 32 -22.60 11.80 -1.69
N VAL A 33 -22.98 10.56 -1.38
CA VAL A 33 -22.06 9.52 -0.90
C VAL A 33 -20.92 9.27 -1.89
N LEU A 34 -21.22 9.09 -3.18
CA LEU A 34 -20.21 8.86 -4.22
C LEU A 34 -19.26 10.06 -4.38
N VAL A 35 -19.81 11.29 -4.31
CA VAL A 35 -18.98 12.50 -4.39
C VAL A 35 -18.03 12.60 -3.20
N VAL A 36 -18.52 12.41 -1.98
CA VAL A 36 -17.67 12.46 -0.77
C VAL A 36 -16.63 11.33 -0.79
N PHE A 37 -17.02 10.13 -1.22
CA PHE A 37 -16.10 9.02 -1.41
C PHE A 37 -14.97 9.37 -2.40
N ALA A 38 -15.32 9.90 -3.57
CA ALA A 38 -14.33 10.33 -4.56
C ALA A 38 -13.42 11.45 -4.02
N LEU A 39 -13.98 12.44 -3.33
CA LEU A 39 -13.21 13.52 -2.69
C LEU A 39 -12.24 13.00 -1.64
N THR A 40 -12.60 11.95 -0.89
CA THR A 40 -11.71 11.32 0.09
C THR A 40 -10.42 10.82 -0.59
N PHE A 41 -10.52 10.19 -1.76
CA PHE A 41 -9.36 9.75 -2.53
C PHE A 41 -8.58 10.91 -3.17
N VAL A 42 -9.27 11.96 -3.63
CA VAL A 42 -8.57 13.15 -4.14
C VAL A 42 -7.71 13.79 -3.04
N VAL A 43 -8.26 13.96 -1.84
CA VAL A 43 -7.50 14.48 -0.69
C VAL A 43 -6.34 13.56 -0.34
N MET A 44 -6.54 12.23 -0.34
CA MET A 44 -5.45 11.27 -0.14
C MET A 44 -4.32 11.48 -1.15
N ILE A 45 -4.63 11.61 -2.44
CA ILE A 45 -3.61 11.83 -3.48
C ILE A 45 -2.86 13.14 -3.22
N LEU A 46 -3.60 14.23 -2.94
CA LEU A 46 -2.98 15.53 -2.64
C LEU A 46 -2.13 15.49 -1.39
N SER A 47 -2.47 14.66 -0.40
CA SER A 47 -1.78 14.59 0.88
C SER A 47 -0.44 13.87 0.85
N VAL A 48 -0.19 13.02 -0.16
CA VAL A 48 1.06 12.25 -0.27
C VAL A 48 2.05 12.82 -1.30
N ILE A 49 1.64 13.81 -2.09
CA ILE A 49 2.52 14.48 -3.05
C ILE A 49 3.42 15.45 -2.29
N PRO A 50 4.76 15.37 -2.41
CA PRO A 50 5.70 16.28 -1.74
C PRO A 50 5.74 17.66 -2.43
N TRP A 51 4.73 18.48 -2.13
CA TRP A 51 4.53 19.81 -2.75
C TRP A 51 5.66 20.77 -2.45
N ASP A 52 6.23 20.70 -1.25
CA ASP A 52 7.39 21.46 -0.82
C ASP A 52 8.61 21.23 -1.72
N GLY A 53 8.85 19.99 -2.10
CA GLY A 53 9.92 19.62 -3.03
C GLY A 53 9.66 20.05 -4.48
N LEU A 54 8.39 20.23 -4.88
CA LEU A 54 8.02 20.63 -6.24
C LEU A 54 7.97 22.16 -6.44
N PHE A 55 7.43 22.88 -5.45
CA PHE A 55 7.13 24.31 -5.56
C PHE A 55 7.80 25.17 -4.49
N GLY A 56 8.48 24.57 -3.50
CA GLY A 56 9.14 25.21 -2.38
C GLY A 56 8.25 25.32 -1.13
N GLU A 57 8.93 25.45 0.04
CA GLU A 57 8.28 25.48 1.35
C GLU A 57 7.32 26.65 1.53
N GLU A 58 7.70 27.85 1.07
CA GLU A 58 6.86 29.05 1.19
C GLU A 58 5.53 28.90 0.44
N TRP A 59 5.58 28.35 -0.77
CA TRP A 59 4.40 28.09 -1.57
C TRP A 59 3.51 27.04 -0.90
N HIS A 60 4.11 25.96 -0.41
CA HIS A 60 3.40 24.88 0.27
C HIS A 60 2.68 25.39 1.51
N GLU A 61 3.35 26.16 2.37
CA GLU A 61 2.73 26.73 3.56
C GLU A 61 1.59 27.71 3.21
N ALA A 62 1.76 28.53 2.20
CA ALA A 62 0.72 29.46 1.75
C ALA A 62 -0.52 28.77 1.22
N VAL A 63 -0.37 27.63 0.51
CA VAL A 63 -1.49 26.92 -0.14
C VAL A 63 -2.11 25.86 0.78
N PHE A 64 -1.30 25.09 1.48
CA PHE A 64 -1.76 23.92 2.24
C PHE A 64 -1.57 24.04 3.76
N GLY A 65 -0.88 25.04 4.28
CA GLY A 65 -0.65 25.20 5.73
C GLY A 65 -1.91 25.18 6.56
N TRP A 66 -3.02 25.75 6.03
CA TRP A 66 -4.33 25.71 6.68
C TRP A 66 -4.86 24.29 6.91
N SER A 67 -4.45 23.32 6.10
CA SER A 67 -4.99 21.95 6.16
C SER A 67 -4.47 21.13 7.35
N ALA A 68 -3.48 21.64 8.09
CA ALA A 68 -2.96 20.99 9.29
C ALA A 68 -4.03 20.71 10.36
N PHE A 69 -5.14 21.46 10.36
CA PHE A 69 -6.23 21.21 11.30
C PHE A 69 -6.93 19.85 11.09
N LEU A 70 -6.79 19.24 9.90
CA LEU A 70 -7.44 17.97 9.59
C LEU A 70 -6.83 16.78 10.33
N THR A 71 -5.50 16.73 10.39
CA THR A 71 -4.77 15.58 10.93
C THR A 71 -3.54 15.95 11.75
N GLY A 72 -3.23 17.22 11.89
CA GLY A 72 -2.05 17.74 12.58
C GLY A 72 -0.95 18.22 11.66
N ASP A 73 -0.81 17.64 10.46
CA ASP A 73 0.14 18.04 9.44
C ASP A 73 -0.56 18.51 8.15
N PRO A 74 0.03 19.48 7.41
CA PRO A 74 -0.54 19.95 6.15
C PRO A 74 -0.53 18.86 5.06
N LEU A 75 -1.41 19.00 4.07
CA LEU A 75 -1.43 18.15 2.88
C LEU A 75 -0.05 18.19 2.19
N GLY A 76 0.48 17.02 1.85
CA GLY A 76 1.84 16.87 1.33
C GLY A 76 2.81 16.23 2.31
N PHE A 77 2.49 16.26 3.60
CA PHE A 77 3.30 15.64 4.66
C PHE A 77 2.60 14.45 5.35
N TRP A 78 1.47 14.01 4.80
CA TRP A 78 0.72 12.93 5.44
C TRP A 78 1.43 11.58 5.28
N TRP A 79 1.41 10.82 6.36
CA TRP A 79 1.89 9.45 6.45
C TRP A 79 0.74 8.50 6.81
N PHE A 80 1.01 7.21 6.94
CA PHE A 80 -0.02 6.19 7.20
C PHE A 80 -0.99 6.53 8.34
N GLY A 81 -0.51 7.12 9.44
CA GLY A 81 -1.36 7.52 10.57
C GLY A 81 -2.40 8.58 10.17
N HIS A 82 -1.97 9.61 9.45
CA HIS A 82 -2.86 10.68 8.96
C HIS A 82 -3.88 10.13 7.96
N LEU A 83 -3.45 9.26 7.04
CA LEU A 83 -4.34 8.59 6.09
C LEU A 83 -5.37 7.71 6.80
N ALA A 84 -4.96 6.93 7.79
CA ALA A 84 -5.89 6.11 8.58
C ALA A 84 -6.95 6.97 9.28
N MET A 85 -6.54 8.07 9.92
CA MET A 85 -7.45 9.03 10.53
C MET A 85 -8.40 9.65 9.51
N TRP A 86 -7.88 10.09 8.37
CA TRP A 86 -8.66 10.69 7.30
C TRP A 86 -9.74 9.74 6.76
N PHE A 87 -9.37 8.50 6.44
CA PHE A 87 -10.34 7.50 5.97
C PHE A 87 -11.36 7.13 7.03
N PHE A 88 -10.94 7.04 8.30
CA PHE A 88 -11.86 6.76 9.41
C PHE A 88 -12.91 7.87 9.55
N MET A 89 -12.48 9.14 9.56
CA MET A 89 -13.41 10.29 9.65
C MET A 89 -14.31 10.36 8.41
N SER A 90 -13.77 10.14 7.22
CA SER A 90 -14.52 10.12 5.98
C SER A 90 -15.59 9.01 5.96
N ALA A 91 -15.27 7.82 6.48
CA ALA A 91 -16.22 6.72 6.58
C ALA A 91 -17.42 7.08 7.47
N ILE A 92 -17.18 7.77 8.60
CA ILE A 92 -18.27 8.25 9.48
C ILE A 92 -19.14 9.25 8.71
N VAL A 93 -18.55 10.23 8.04
CA VAL A 93 -19.28 11.24 7.25
C VAL A 93 -20.11 10.58 6.16
N ILE A 94 -19.52 9.64 5.42
CA ILE A 94 -20.22 8.87 4.37
C ILE A 94 -21.38 8.08 4.95
N GLY A 95 -21.19 7.42 6.09
CA GLY A 95 -22.23 6.68 6.78
C GLY A 95 -23.41 7.57 7.17
N LEU A 96 -23.14 8.74 7.74
CA LEU A 96 -24.17 9.72 8.14
C LEU A 96 -24.94 10.27 6.90
N ILE A 97 -24.23 10.63 5.83
CA ILE A 97 -24.86 11.08 4.58
C ILE A 97 -25.70 9.97 3.96
N GLY A 98 -25.22 8.71 4.03
CA GLY A 98 -25.95 7.52 3.59
C GLY A 98 -27.22 7.26 4.39
N GLY A 99 -27.33 7.83 5.57
CA GLY A 99 -28.48 7.70 6.47
C GLY A 99 -28.34 6.54 7.45
N LEU A 100 -27.13 6.07 7.73
CA LEU A 100 -26.86 5.13 8.80
C LEU A 100 -26.95 5.83 10.15
N ASP A 101 -27.53 5.12 11.11
CA ASP A 101 -27.50 5.51 12.52
C ASP A 101 -26.16 5.09 13.16
N GLU A 102 -25.95 5.43 14.42
CA GLU A 102 -24.74 5.09 15.17
C GLU A 102 -24.46 3.58 15.12
N LYS A 103 -25.49 2.76 15.33
CA LYS A 103 -25.36 1.31 15.30
C LYS A 103 -24.96 0.81 13.91
N GLY A 104 -25.58 1.33 12.85
CA GLY A 104 -25.27 0.96 11.47
C GLY A 104 -23.84 1.30 11.07
N ILE A 105 -23.30 2.45 11.52
CA ILE A 105 -21.90 2.82 11.29
C ILE A 105 -20.96 1.86 12.03
N VAL A 106 -21.24 1.54 13.28
CA VAL A 106 -20.42 0.61 14.08
C VAL A 106 -20.48 -0.80 13.49
N ASP A 107 -21.64 -1.29 13.13
CA ASP A 107 -21.80 -2.62 12.52
C ASP A 107 -21.06 -2.72 11.18
N ALA A 108 -21.12 -1.69 10.34
CA ALA A 108 -20.37 -1.62 9.08
C ALA A 108 -18.85 -1.61 9.32
N PHE A 109 -18.37 -0.88 10.33
CA PHE A 109 -16.97 -0.85 10.71
C PHE A 109 -16.48 -2.22 11.21
N ILE A 110 -17.27 -2.89 12.05
CA ILE A 110 -16.96 -4.24 12.56
C ILE A 110 -16.91 -5.25 11.39
N ALA A 111 -17.89 -5.21 10.49
CA ALA A 111 -17.93 -6.07 9.33
C ALA A 111 -16.69 -5.89 8.44
N GLY A 112 -16.36 -4.64 8.08
CA GLY A 112 -15.17 -4.33 7.30
C GLY A 112 -13.87 -4.75 8.00
N SER A 113 -13.79 -4.60 9.33
CA SER A 113 -12.64 -5.05 10.12
C SER A 113 -12.51 -6.58 10.11
N ALA A 114 -13.62 -7.30 10.18
CA ALA A 114 -13.63 -8.76 10.11
C ALA A 114 -13.11 -9.27 8.75
N ASP A 115 -13.46 -8.60 7.66
CA ASP A 115 -13.02 -8.98 6.31
C ASP A 115 -11.51 -8.88 6.12
N ILE A 116 -10.86 -7.89 6.75
CA ILE A 116 -9.40 -7.67 6.62
C ILE A 116 -8.56 -8.32 7.71
N ILE A 117 -9.17 -8.92 8.76
CA ILE A 117 -8.42 -9.45 9.91
C ILE A 117 -7.41 -10.54 9.53
N SER A 118 -7.75 -11.38 8.57
CA SER A 118 -6.85 -12.42 8.06
C SER A 118 -5.60 -11.82 7.41
N VAL A 119 -5.76 -10.74 6.64
CA VAL A 119 -4.66 -10.02 6.02
C VAL A 119 -3.78 -9.36 7.08
N VAL A 120 -4.38 -8.74 8.10
CA VAL A 120 -3.65 -8.12 9.21
C VAL A 120 -2.82 -9.17 9.97
N LEU A 121 -3.38 -10.37 10.23
CA LEU A 121 -2.66 -11.46 10.88
C LEU A 121 -1.49 -11.97 10.03
N ILE A 122 -1.67 -12.13 8.72
CA ILE A 122 -0.59 -12.51 7.81
C ILE A 122 0.53 -11.47 7.84
N ILE A 123 0.18 -10.18 7.76
CA ILE A 123 1.16 -9.07 7.85
C ILE A 123 1.91 -9.12 9.20
N ALA A 124 1.20 -9.36 10.31
CA ALA A 124 1.82 -9.45 11.64
C ALA A 124 2.84 -10.60 11.73
N VAL A 125 2.49 -11.79 11.21
CA VAL A 125 3.38 -12.95 11.17
C VAL A 125 4.59 -12.68 10.26
N ALA A 126 4.37 -12.13 9.07
CA ALA A 126 5.44 -11.77 8.14
C ALA A 126 6.41 -10.73 8.74
N ARG A 127 5.88 -9.73 9.45
CA ARG A 127 6.69 -8.77 10.20
C ARG A 127 7.50 -9.42 11.31
N GLY A 128 6.90 -10.34 12.06
CA GLY A 128 7.60 -11.13 13.08
C GLY A 128 8.78 -11.91 12.50
N ALA A 129 8.56 -12.60 11.38
CA ALA A 129 9.63 -13.31 10.67
C ALA A 129 10.75 -12.36 10.20
N SER A 130 10.41 -11.19 9.66
CA SER A 130 11.39 -10.18 9.25
C SER A 130 12.21 -9.66 10.44
N VAL A 131 11.57 -9.39 11.58
CA VAL A 131 12.26 -8.94 12.80
C VAL A 131 13.26 -9.99 13.27
N ILE A 132 12.88 -11.28 13.29
CA ILE A 132 13.78 -12.38 13.65
C ILE A 132 14.97 -12.46 12.68
N LEU A 133 14.69 -12.36 11.36
CA LEU A 133 15.72 -12.41 10.33
C LEU A 133 16.79 -11.33 10.52
N PHE A 134 16.37 -10.08 10.83
CA PHE A 134 17.29 -8.98 11.05
C PHE A 134 17.95 -9.01 12.44
N SER A 135 17.21 -9.35 13.51
CA SER A 135 17.76 -9.38 14.87
C SER A 135 18.78 -10.48 15.08
N THR A 136 18.71 -11.57 14.32
CA THR A 136 19.70 -12.66 14.34
C THR A 136 20.94 -12.37 13.45
N GLY A 137 20.95 -11.29 12.69
CA GLY A 137 21.99 -10.98 11.72
C GLY A 137 21.95 -11.86 10.45
N LEU A 138 21.00 -12.78 10.36
CA LEU A 138 20.87 -13.69 9.21
C LEU A 138 20.56 -12.89 7.92
N GLY A 139 19.75 -11.85 8.00
CA GLY A 139 19.46 -10.97 6.87
C GLY A 139 20.71 -10.32 6.31
N GLU A 140 21.63 -9.88 7.17
CA GLU A 140 22.90 -9.29 6.77
C GLU A 140 23.82 -10.33 6.11
N VAL A 141 23.89 -11.54 6.63
CA VAL A 141 24.65 -12.65 6.03
C VAL A 141 24.14 -13.00 4.63
N ILE A 142 22.82 -13.05 4.45
CA ILE A 142 22.20 -13.29 3.14
C ILE A 142 22.57 -12.17 2.15
N LEU A 143 22.47 -10.91 2.57
CA LEU A 143 22.80 -9.76 1.73
C LEU A 143 24.27 -9.72 1.36
N GLN A 144 25.18 -9.95 2.32
CA GLN A 144 26.62 -9.99 2.07
C GLN A 144 27.00 -11.14 1.13
N SER A 145 26.42 -12.31 1.33
CA SER A 145 26.66 -13.47 0.44
C SER A 145 26.18 -13.19 -0.99
N SER A 146 25.00 -12.54 -1.12
CA SER A 146 24.44 -12.10 -2.39
C SER A 146 25.33 -11.08 -3.10
N ALA A 147 25.83 -10.08 -2.35
CA ALA A 147 26.75 -9.09 -2.88
C ALA A 147 28.08 -9.70 -3.33
N ASN A 148 28.63 -10.64 -2.55
CA ASN A 148 29.86 -11.35 -2.90
C ASN A 148 29.69 -12.19 -4.17
N PHE A 149 28.56 -12.84 -4.33
CA PHE A 149 28.21 -13.56 -5.55
C PHE A 149 28.17 -12.66 -6.77
N LEU A 150 27.57 -11.48 -6.64
CA LEU A 150 27.44 -10.51 -7.74
C LEU A 150 28.75 -9.82 -8.12
N ARG A 151 29.74 -9.72 -7.22
CA ARG A 151 31.05 -9.09 -7.53
C ARG A 151 31.85 -9.77 -8.64
N GLY A 152 31.65 -11.08 -8.81
CA GLY A 152 32.35 -11.86 -9.84
C GLY A 152 31.64 -11.92 -11.19
N VAL A 153 30.50 -11.26 -11.34
CA VAL A 153 29.64 -11.40 -12.51
C VAL A 153 29.97 -10.33 -13.56
N PRO A 154 30.03 -10.70 -14.87
CA PRO A 154 30.19 -9.74 -15.94
C PRO A 154 29.09 -8.66 -15.93
N ALA A 155 29.46 -7.42 -16.29
CA ALA A 155 28.58 -6.26 -16.23
C ALA A 155 27.22 -6.46 -16.95
N PHE A 156 27.22 -7.14 -18.11
CA PHE A 156 26.00 -7.37 -18.89
C PHE A 156 25.01 -8.35 -18.23
N VAL A 157 25.50 -9.22 -17.31
CA VAL A 157 24.67 -10.18 -16.57
C VAL A 157 24.27 -9.62 -15.21
N TYR A 158 24.98 -8.60 -14.72
CA TYR A 158 24.78 -8.03 -13.39
C TYR A 158 23.35 -7.55 -13.16
N ALA A 159 22.79 -6.76 -14.07
CA ALA A 159 21.44 -6.19 -13.90
C ALA A 159 20.34 -7.27 -13.90
N PRO A 160 20.27 -8.21 -14.85
CA PRO A 160 19.31 -9.31 -14.81
C PRO A 160 19.45 -10.18 -13.58
N LEU A 161 20.68 -10.49 -13.17
CA LEU A 161 20.92 -11.34 -12.00
C LEU A 161 20.56 -10.64 -10.70
N SER A 162 20.86 -9.34 -10.58
CA SER A 162 20.43 -8.52 -9.46
C SER A 162 18.90 -8.42 -9.36
N TYR A 163 18.22 -8.34 -10.51
CA TYR A 163 16.76 -8.35 -10.55
C TYR A 163 16.17 -9.66 -10.02
N LEU A 164 16.69 -10.82 -10.46
CA LEU A 164 16.27 -12.13 -9.97
C LEU A 164 16.57 -12.28 -8.47
N LEU A 165 17.72 -11.78 -8.02
CA LEU A 165 18.07 -11.78 -6.60
C LEU A 165 17.07 -10.95 -5.79
N TYR A 166 16.71 -9.74 -6.24
CA TYR A 166 15.75 -8.90 -5.54
C TYR A 166 14.32 -9.46 -5.60
N LEU A 167 13.92 -10.20 -6.62
CA LEU A 167 12.68 -10.97 -6.60
C LEU A 167 12.67 -11.96 -5.44
N LEU A 168 13.75 -12.73 -5.28
CA LEU A 168 13.88 -13.69 -4.19
C LEU A 168 13.92 -12.99 -2.82
N LEU A 169 14.72 -11.92 -2.67
CA LEU A 169 14.82 -11.17 -1.43
C LEU A 169 13.51 -10.50 -1.04
N SER A 170 12.77 -9.93 -2.00
CA SER A 170 11.46 -9.31 -1.76
C SER A 170 10.41 -10.33 -1.33
N PHE A 171 10.52 -11.58 -1.80
CA PHE A 171 9.67 -12.67 -1.32
C PHE A 171 10.01 -13.08 0.12
N LEU A 172 11.31 -13.15 0.46
CA LEU A 172 11.77 -13.53 1.80
C LEU A 172 11.55 -12.41 2.84
N ILE A 173 11.68 -11.15 2.42
CA ILE A 173 11.59 -9.97 3.26
C ILE A 173 10.42 -9.12 2.77
N PRO A 174 9.19 -9.36 3.24
CA PRO A 174 7.99 -8.71 2.72
C PRO A 174 7.85 -7.21 3.08
N SER A 175 8.88 -6.62 3.69
CA SER A 175 8.96 -5.19 3.99
C SER A 175 9.81 -4.48 2.96
N THR A 176 9.19 -3.77 2.02
CA THR A 176 9.90 -3.01 0.97
C THR A 176 10.88 -2.00 1.56
N SER A 177 10.45 -1.19 2.53
CA SER A 177 11.33 -0.23 3.20
C SER A 177 12.42 -0.90 4.04
N GLY A 178 12.11 -2.01 4.70
CA GLY A 178 13.08 -2.81 5.46
C GLY A 178 14.16 -3.40 4.55
N LEU A 179 13.76 -4.00 3.44
CA LEU A 179 14.69 -4.55 2.46
C LEU A 179 15.56 -3.44 1.81
N ALA A 180 14.95 -2.30 1.44
CA ALA A 180 15.69 -1.17 0.91
C ALA A 180 16.76 -0.67 1.89
N SER A 181 16.38 -0.42 3.14
CA SER A 181 17.27 0.08 4.19
C SER A 181 18.45 -0.86 4.45
N ALA A 182 18.19 -2.17 4.46
CA ALA A 182 19.22 -3.16 4.70
C ALA A 182 20.14 -3.38 3.49
N SER A 183 19.60 -3.34 2.27
CA SER A 183 20.33 -3.76 1.07
C SER A 183 21.03 -2.63 0.33
N MET A 184 20.48 -1.40 0.31
CA MET A 184 21.01 -0.31 -0.52
C MET A 184 22.39 0.16 -0.07
N GLY A 185 22.69 0.09 1.23
CA GLY A 185 24.03 0.39 1.76
C GLY A 185 25.13 -0.53 1.24
N ILE A 186 24.79 -1.74 0.79
CA ILE A 186 25.71 -2.74 0.25
C ILE A 186 25.67 -2.75 -1.29
N MET A 187 24.46 -2.81 -1.84
CA MET A 187 24.25 -3.02 -3.27
C MET A 187 24.47 -1.75 -4.09
N GLY A 188 24.23 -0.58 -3.54
CA GLY A 188 24.52 0.70 -4.21
C GLY A 188 25.99 0.90 -4.49
N PRO A 189 26.90 0.84 -3.50
CA PRO A 189 28.34 0.86 -3.71
C PRO A 189 28.86 -0.26 -4.62
N LEU A 190 28.32 -1.46 -4.53
CA LEU A 190 28.67 -2.56 -5.41
C LEU A 190 28.35 -2.22 -6.87
N THR A 191 27.19 -1.65 -7.14
CA THR A 191 26.76 -1.21 -8.47
C THR A 191 27.73 -0.18 -9.06
N ALA A 192 28.18 0.77 -8.24
CA ALA A 192 29.18 1.76 -8.63
C ALA A 192 30.54 1.12 -8.95
N GLN A 193 30.98 0.12 -8.17
CA GLN A 193 32.23 -0.60 -8.40
C GLN A 193 32.25 -1.37 -9.74
N ILE A 194 31.09 -1.84 -10.18
CA ILE A 194 30.94 -2.55 -11.48
C ILE A 194 30.82 -1.57 -12.66
N GLY A 195 30.76 -0.26 -12.38
CA GLY A 195 30.73 0.80 -13.40
C GLY A 195 29.33 1.28 -13.77
N PHE A 196 28.29 0.89 -13.04
CA PHE A 196 26.94 1.41 -13.23
C PHE A 196 26.63 2.55 -12.26
N ASN A 197 25.69 3.42 -12.64
CA ASN A 197 25.14 4.40 -11.74
C ASN A 197 24.34 3.68 -10.62
N PRO A 198 24.55 3.99 -9.32
CA PRO A 198 23.78 3.39 -8.22
C PRO A 198 22.25 3.51 -8.36
N ALA A 199 21.76 4.52 -9.09
CA ALA A 199 20.34 4.66 -9.40
C ALA A 199 19.77 3.44 -10.17
N VAL A 200 20.59 2.72 -10.93
CA VAL A 200 20.19 1.47 -11.61
C VAL A 200 19.78 0.42 -10.58
N MET A 201 20.47 0.33 -9.44
CA MET A 201 20.11 -0.62 -8.39
C MET A 201 18.77 -0.25 -7.75
N VAL A 202 18.48 1.03 -7.54
CA VAL A 202 17.18 1.48 -7.04
C VAL A 202 16.06 1.12 -8.01
N MET A 203 16.29 1.26 -9.32
CA MET A 203 15.32 0.87 -10.35
C MET A 203 15.08 -0.65 -10.34
N ILE A 204 16.16 -1.45 -10.27
CA ILE A 204 16.09 -2.92 -10.21
C ILE A 204 15.29 -3.35 -8.95
N PHE A 205 15.63 -2.81 -7.80
CA PHE A 205 14.92 -3.06 -6.55
C PHE A 205 13.43 -2.71 -6.65
N SER A 206 13.11 -1.51 -7.15
CA SER A 206 11.72 -1.03 -7.25
C SER A 206 10.90 -1.90 -8.20
N ALA A 207 11.49 -2.29 -9.34
CA ALA A 207 10.82 -3.17 -10.30
C ALA A 207 10.58 -4.57 -9.71
N ALA A 208 11.58 -5.16 -9.05
CA ALA A 208 11.46 -6.49 -8.45
C ALA A 208 10.45 -6.51 -7.30
N SER A 209 10.53 -5.54 -6.39
CA SER A 209 9.59 -5.40 -5.27
C SER A 209 8.16 -5.14 -5.77
N GLY A 210 8.00 -4.33 -6.82
CA GLY A 210 6.70 -4.06 -7.43
C GLY A 210 6.05 -5.33 -8.00
N VAL A 211 6.82 -6.19 -8.66
CA VAL A 211 6.31 -7.48 -9.18
C VAL A 211 5.89 -8.40 -8.05
N ILE A 212 6.69 -8.54 -7.00
CA ILE A 212 6.33 -9.39 -5.84
C ILE A 212 5.09 -8.86 -5.15
N ASN A 213 4.98 -7.55 -4.92
CA ASN A 213 3.82 -6.93 -4.29
C ASN A 213 2.50 -7.06 -5.10
N LEU A 214 2.57 -7.47 -6.37
CA LEU A 214 1.39 -7.79 -7.18
C LEU A 214 0.80 -9.18 -6.83
N PHE A 215 1.62 -10.07 -6.25
CA PHE A 215 1.25 -11.46 -5.98
C PHE A 215 1.18 -11.78 -4.48
N THR A 216 1.64 -10.90 -3.63
CA THR A 216 1.63 -11.03 -2.17
C THR A 216 0.84 -9.92 -1.51
#